data_00e35b40a5ebbeea0476ea576e306313
#
_entry.id   00e35b40a5ebbeea0476ea576e306313
#
_cell.length_a   1.000
_cell.length_b   1.000
_cell.length_c   1.000
_cell.angle_alpha   90.00
_cell.angle_beta   90.00
_cell.angle_gamma   90.00
#
_symmetry.space_group_name_H-M   'P 1'
#
loop_
_entity.id
_entity.type
_entity.pdbx_description
1 polymer ?
#
loop_
_entity_poly.entity_id
_entity_poly.type
_entity_poly.pdbx_seq_one_letter_code
_entity_poly.pdbx_strand_id
1 'polypeptide(L)'
;NGDISWAGLITYLCNNCDDFYEFVLNRSQEYIDEQSYHLDCSREIVYSYLKEKSRSFSNEVREYTGAFANFNDLQSVSKNSNVYFGNHLFNHDVSLLLNDEELLESFNQNDDALNKYSNYRSLFAFPFGQPDTSFSLRQAGLLFDEGADFIFTGCSEVNTDNKSKYLHRIPLTNFNDSESSIWFSILRNSLKIIA
;
A
#
# COMPACT_ATOMS: atom_id res chain seq x y z
N ASN A 1 -10.48 -5.19 -14.55
CA ASN A 1 -9.88 -6.21 -15.42
C ASN A 1 -9.17 -7.33 -14.67
N GLY A 2 -9.03 -7.29 -13.34
CA GLY A 2 -8.32 -8.31 -12.56
C GLY A 2 -6.81 -8.31 -12.82
N ASP A 3 -6.27 -7.17 -13.19
CA ASP A 3 -4.83 -7.00 -13.40
C ASP A 3 -4.08 -7.13 -12.08
N ILE A 4 -2.89 -7.69 -12.16
CA ILE A 4 -2.03 -7.94 -11.01
C ILE A 4 -1.42 -6.63 -10.58
N SER A 5 -1.40 -6.36 -9.26
CA SER A 5 -0.65 -5.21 -8.77
C SER A 5 0.84 -5.41 -9.02
N TRP A 6 1.53 -4.37 -9.40
CA TRP A 6 2.98 -4.41 -9.58
C TRP A 6 3.71 -4.80 -8.28
N ALA A 7 3.17 -4.47 -7.11
CA ALA A 7 3.72 -4.87 -5.82
C ALA A 7 3.65 -6.39 -5.59
N GLY A 8 2.52 -7.03 -5.97
CA GLY A 8 2.41 -8.49 -5.94
C GLY A 8 3.36 -9.14 -6.95
N LEU A 9 3.55 -8.53 -8.10
CA LEU A 9 4.48 -8.98 -9.13
C LEU A 9 5.93 -8.90 -8.66
N ILE A 10 6.36 -7.79 -8.03
CA ILE A 10 7.70 -7.68 -7.42
C ILE A 10 7.92 -8.81 -6.41
N THR A 11 6.99 -8.99 -5.47
CA THR A 11 7.10 -10.03 -4.45
C THR A 11 7.25 -11.42 -5.09
N TYR A 12 6.48 -11.69 -6.14
CA TYR A 12 6.62 -12.93 -6.88
C TYR A 12 7.99 -13.06 -7.56
N LEU A 13 8.44 -12.02 -8.27
CA LEU A 13 9.71 -12.03 -9.00
C LEU A 13 10.91 -12.20 -8.06
N CYS A 14 10.93 -11.50 -6.94
CA CYS A 14 11.99 -11.62 -5.93
C CYS A 14 12.10 -13.04 -5.35
N ASN A 15 10.97 -13.73 -5.21
CA ASN A 15 10.95 -15.06 -4.59
C ASN A 15 11.09 -16.22 -5.57
N ASN A 16 10.91 -15.99 -6.89
CA ASN A 16 10.79 -17.07 -7.88
C ASN A 16 11.65 -16.87 -9.13
N CYS A 17 12.36 -15.73 -9.26
CA CYS A 17 13.20 -15.43 -10.41
C CYS A 17 14.57 -14.95 -9.95
N ASP A 18 15.53 -15.85 -9.86
CA ASP A 18 16.89 -15.59 -9.36
C ASP A 18 17.59 -14.45 -10.11
N ASP A 19 17.33 -14.30 -11.41
CA ASP A 19 17.93 -13.27 -12.26
C ASP A 19 17.24 -11.90 -12.15
N PHE A 20 16.08 -11.82 -11.48
CA PHE A 20 15.40 -10.54 -11.28
C PHE A 20 16.19 -9.61 -10.36
N TYR A 21 16.78 -10.15 -9.31
CA TYR A 21 17.61 -9.39 -8.39
C TYR A 21 18.86 -8.79 -9.09
N GLU A 22 19.57 -9.60 -9.88
CA GLU A 22 20.69 -9.11 -10.69
C GLU A 22 20.26 -8.05 -11.71
N PHE A 23 19.08 -8.22 -12.31
CA PHE A 23 18.51 -7.25 -13.24
C PHE A 23 18.27 -5.89 -12.57
N VAL A 24 17.73 -5.89 -11.36
CA VAL A 24 17.47 -4.67 -10.57
C VAL A 24 18.79 -3.99 -10.18
N LEU A 25 19.76 -4.75 -9.64
CA LEU A 25 21.07 -4.23 -9.24
C LEU A 25 21.83 -3.59 -10.40
N ASN A 26 21.75 -4.14 -11.59
CA ASN A 26 22.42 -3.61 -12.78
C ASN A 26 21.80 -2.31 -13.30
N ARG A 27 20.61 -1.93 -12.83
CA ARG A 27 19.88 -0.72 -13.25
C ARG A 27 19.77 0.34 -12.18
N SER A 28 19.78 -0.03 -10.91
CA SER A 28 19.86 0.91 -9.81
C SER A 28 21.32 1.21 -9.50
N GLN A 29 21.73 2.48 -9.53
CA GLN A 29 23.07 2.90 -9.11
C GLN A 29 23.21 2.97 -7.58
N GLU A 30 22.14 2.70 -6.83
CA GLU A 30 22.08 2.77 -5.38
C GLU A 30 21.76 1.41 -4.76
N TYR A 31 22.36 1.17 -3.61
CA TYR A 31 22.29 -0.06 -2.84
C TYR A 31 20.85 -0.38 -2.43
N ILE A 32 20.34 -1.53 -2.86
CA ILE A 32 19.10 -2.08 -2.32
C ILE A 32 19.45 -2.80 -1.03
N ASP A 33 19.13 -2.18 0.10
CA ASP A 33 19.15 -2.84 1.40
C ASP A 33 18.09 -3.95 1.41
N GLU A 34 18.45 -5.16 1.84
CA GLU A 34 17.52 -6.31 1.93
C GLU A 34 16.26 -6.02 2.77
N GLN A 35 16.27 -4.96 3.57
CA GLN A 35 15.14 -4.52 4.38
C GLN A 35 14.30 -3.40 3.73
N SER A 36 14.81 -2.72 2.73
CA SER A 36 14.09 -1.69 1.98
C SER A 36 13.43 -2.23 0.71
N TYR A 37 12.78 -3.33 0.81
CA TYR A 37 12.25 -4.23 -0.21
C TYR A 37 11.72 -3.60 -1.51
N HIS A 38 11.49 -2.31 -1.58
CA HIS A 38 10.67 -1.77 -2.66
C HIS A 38 10.93 -0.31 -3.01
N LEU A 39 11.76 0.40 -2.26
CA LEU A 39 11.88 1.84 -2.46
C LEU A 39 12.61 2.19 -3.77
N ASP A 40 13.56 1.34 -4.17
CA ASP A 40 14.32 1.57 -5.41
C ASP A 40 13.84 0.72 -6.59
N CYS A 41 12.92 -0.22 -6.37
CA CYS A 41 12.30 -1.00 -7.42
C CYS A 41 11.01 -0.34 -7.88
N SER A 42 11.11 0.57 -8.83
CA SER A 42 9.95 1.22 -9.41
C SER A 42 9.16 0.27 -10.31
N ARG A 43 7.90 0.63 -10.55
CA ARG A 43 7.03 -0.04 -11.51
C ARG A 43 7.68 -0.17 -12.89
N GLU A 44 8.45 0.84 -13.30
CA GLU A 44 9.17 0.88 -14.58
C GLU A 44 10.24 -0.20 -14.68
N ILE A 45 10.96 -0.48 -13.59
CA ILE A 45 11.97 -1.56 -13.54
C ILE A 45 11.30 -2.92 -13.73
N VAL A 46 10.18 -3.16 -13.06
CA VAL A 46 9.41 -4.40 -13.21
C VAL A 46 8.95 -4.60 -14.65
N TYR A 47 8.34 -3.60 -15.24
CA TYR A 47 7.88 -3.68 -16.63
C TYR A 47 9.04 -3.81 -17.62
N SER A 48 10.18 -3.19 -17.36
CA SER A 48 11.39 -3.35 -18.18
C SER A 48 11.90 -4.79 -18.14
N TYR A 49 11.92 -5.41 -16.96
CA TYR A 49 12.28 -6.82 -16.82
C TYR A 49 11.32 -7.74 -17.59
N LEU A 50 10.01 -7.55 -17.42
CA LEU A 50 9.02 -8.35 -18.15
C LEU A 50 9.17 -8.22 -19.66
N LYS A 51 9.43 -7.00 -20.14
CA LYS A 51 9.63 -6.71 -21.57
C LYS A 51 10.89 -7.40 -22.09
N GLU A 52 11.99 -7.33 -21.34
CA GLU A 52 13.27 -8.00 -21.72
C GLU A 52 13.10 -9.52 -21.76
N LYS A 53 12.41 -10.09 -20.79
CA LYS A 53 12.16 -11.54 -20.75
C LYS A 53 11.08 -11.99 -21.74
N SER A 54 10.35 -11.06 -22.37
CA SER A 54 9.22 -11.38 -23.25
C SER A 54 8.22 -12.35 -22.61
N ARG A 55 8.02 -12.23 -21.30
CA ARG A 55 7.22 -13.15 -20.48
C ARG A 55 6.21 -12.40 -19.64
N SER A 56 5.02 -12.99 -19.52
CA SER A 56 4.00 -12.57 -18.58
C SER A 56 3.89 -13.60 -17.46
N PHE A 57 3.92 -13.16 -16.24
CA PHE A 57 3.76 -14.00 -15.04
C PHE A 57 2.35 -13.91 -14.45
N SER A 58 1.37 -13.50 -15.24
CA SER A 58 0.03 -13.17 -14.76
C SER A 58 -0.67 -14.33 -14.04
N ASN A 59 -0.52 -15.54 -14.52
CA ASN A 59 -1.15 -16.70 -13.88
C ASN A 59 -0.41 -17.10 -12.61
N GLU A 60 0.92 -17.17 -12.68
CA GLU A 60 1.78 -17.54 -11.57
C GLU A 60 1.62 -16.55 -10.40
N VAL A 61 1.56 -15.25 -10.69
CA VAL A 61 1.33 -14.23 -9.66
C VAL A 61 -0.06 -14.35 -9.05
N ARG A 62 -1.10 -14.62 -9.83
CA ARG A 62 -2.46 -14.86 -9.31
C ARG A 62 -2.53 -16.08 -8.38
N GLU A 63 -1.82 -17.14 -8.71
CA GLU A 63 -1.72 -18.32 -7.84
C GLU A 63 -0.98 -17.98 -6.53
N TYR A 64 0.05 -17.15 -6.60
CA TYR A 64 0.85 -16.75 -5.46
C TYR A 64 0.16 -15.72 -4.55
N THR A 65 -0.46 -14.69 -5.11
CA THR A 65 -1.07 -13.58 -4.36
C THR A 65 -2.56 -13.76 -4.08
N GLY A 66 -3.20 -14.74 -4.73
CA GLY A 66 -4.64 -14.91 -4.74
C GLY A 66 -5.35 -14.03 -5.77
N ALA A 67 -6.66 -14.19 -5.86
CA ALA A 67 -7.47 -13.41 -6.79
C ALA A 67 -7.72 -12.00 -6.25
N PHE A 68 -7.50 -10.99 -7.08
CA PHE A 68 -7.93 -9.63 -6.77
C PHE A 68 -9.44 -9.47 -6.99
N ALA A 69 -10.05 -8.61 -6.16
CA ALA A 69 -11.44 -8.23 -6.33
C ALA A 69 -11.66 -7.59 -7.70
N ASN A 70 -12.67 -8.06 -8.41
CA ASN A 70 -13.11 -7.46 -9.65
C ASN A 70 -14.21 -6.42 -9.39
N PHE A 71 -14.65 -5.74 -10.43
CA PHE A 71 -15.67 -4.71 -10.34
C PHE A 71 -16.99 -5.18 -9.72
N ASN A 72 -17.43 -6.41 -10.02
CA ASN A 72 -18.66 -6.98 -9.47
C ASN A 72 -18.50 -7.29 -7.97
N ASP A 73 -17.32 -7.72 -7.56
CA ASP A 73 -17.00 -7.94 -6.15
C ASP A 73 -17.10 -6.64 -5.36
N LEU A 74 -16.47 -5.56 -5.87
CA LEU A 74 -16.55 -4.23 -5.27
C LEU A 74 -18.00 -3.72 -5.21
N GLN A 75 -18.77 -3.90 -6.27
CA GLN A 75 -20.17 -3.49 -6.31
C GLN A 75 -21.03 -4.28 -5.32
N SER A 76 -20.74 -5.56 -5.14
CA SER A 76 -21.41 -6.41 -4.15
C SER A 76 -21.09 -5.95 -2.72
N VAL A 77 -19.81 -5.75 -2.42
CA VAL A 77 -19.33 -5.32 -1.10
C VAL A 77 -19.80 -3.89 -0.77
N SER A 78 -19.95 -3.02 -1.78
CA SER A 78 -20.42 -1.63 -1.56
C SER A 78 -21.83 -1.52 -0.95
N LYS A 79 -22.60 -2.59 -0.99
CA LYS A 79 -23.93 -2.66 -0.37
C LYS A 79 -23.89 -3.03 1.12
N ASN A 80 -22.72 -3.43 1.62
CA ASN A 80 -22.57 -3.79 3.03
C ASN A 80 -22.32 -2.55 3.87
N SER A 81 -23.21 -2.24 4.80
CA SER A 81 -23.12 -1.06 5.67
C SER A 81 -21.93 -1.08 6.65
N ASN A 82 -21.31 -2.22 6.85
CA ASN A 82 -20.17 -2.38 7.75
C ASN A 82 -18.82 -2.30 7.03
N VAL A 83 -18.82 -2.10 5.71
CA VAL A 83 -17.60 -1.98 4.91
C VAL A 83 -17.56 -0.61 4.24
N TYR A 84 -16.42 0.05 4.37
CA TYR A 84 -16.16 1.32 3.72
C TYR A 84 -14.94 1.21 2.81
N PHE A 85 -14.97 1.91 1.68
CA PHE A 85 -13.81 2.09 0.80
C PHE A 85 -13.12 3.40 1.13
N GLY A 86 -11.79 3.37 1.09
CA GLY A 86 -10.94 4.54 1.19
C GLY A 86 -9.89 4.54 0.08
N ASN A 87 -9.28 5.68 -0.15
CA ASN A 87 -8.25 5.88 -1.17
C ASN A 87 -6.90 5.27 -0.72
N HIS A 88 -6.18 4.66 -1.67
CA HIS A 88 -4.87 4.02 -1.43
C HIS A 88 -3.91 4.23 -2.61
N LEU A 89 -4.04 5.34 -3.31
CA LEU A 89 -3.48 5.66 -4.62
C LEU A 89 -3.93 4.70 -5.72
N PHE A 90 -3.94 5.18 -6.95
CA PHE A 90 -4.46 4.42 -8.09
C PHE A 90 -3.55 3.24 -8.46
N ASN A 91 -2.24 3.45 -8.42
CA ASN A 91 -1.24 2.46 -8.81
C ASN A 91 -0.54 1.79 -7.64
N HIS A 92 -0.86 2.15 -6.38
CA HIS A 92 -0.16 1.65 -5.20
C HIS A 92 1.34 2.02 -5.20
N ASP A 93 1.69 3.19 -5.73
CA ASP A 93 3.08 3.65 -5.82
C ASP A 93 3.62 4.07 -4.43
N VAL A 94 4.94 3.98 -4.26
CA VAL A 94 5.63 4.56 -3.10
C VAL A 94 5.59 6.09 -3.24
N SER A 95 4.92 6.77 -2.33
CA SER A 95 4.64 8.20 -2.47
C SER A 95 5.91 9.05 -2.50
N LEU A 96 6.98 8.67 -1.78
CA LEU A 96 8.26 9.40 -1.83
C LEU A 96 8.92 9.42 -3.22
N LEU A 97 8.59 8.48 -4.10
CA LEU A 97 9.10 8.41 -5.47
C LEU A 97 8.29 9.28 -6.44
N LEU A 98 7.17 9.83 -5.98
CA LEU A 98 6.29 10.68 -6.78
C LEU A 98 6.59 12.16 -6.50
N ASN A 99 6.58 12.99 -7.55
CA ASN A 99 6.46 14.43 -7.37
C ASN A 99 5.01 14.79 -6.96
N ASP A 100 4.76 16.05 -6.62
CA ASP A 100 3.47 16.48 -6.12
C ASP A 100 2.33 16.27 -7.12
N GLU A 101 2.59 16.57 -8.40
CA GLU A 101 1.60 16.42 -9.47
C GLU A 101 1.23 14.95 -9.68
N GLU A 102 2.21 14.06 -9.73
CA GLU A 102 2.01 12.61 -9.85
C GLU A 102 1.26 12.04 -8.63
N LEU A 103 1.58 12.51 -7.42
CA LEU A 103 0.88 12.10 -6.19
C LEU A 103 -0.59 12.49 -6.25
N LEU A 104 -0.88 13.76 -6.57
CA LEU A 104 -2.23 14.28 -6.64
C LEU A 104 -3.02 13.64 -7.79
N GLU A 105 -2.39 13.43 -8.94
CA GLU A 105 -3.02 12.70 -10.05
C GLU A 105 -3.42 11.28 -9.63
N SER A 106 -2.51 10.52 -9.00
CA SER A 106 -2.79 9.16 -8.54
C SER A 106 -3.87 9.12 -7.46
N PHE A 107 -3.90 10.12 -6.56
CA PHE A 107 -4.95 10.28 -5.56
C PHE A 107 -6.30 10.53 -6.23
N ASN A 108 -6.39 11.52 -7.12
CA ASN A 108 -7.63 11.92 -7.76
C ASN A 108 -8.19 10.82 -8.69
N GLN A 109 -7.33 10.12 -9.43
CA GLN A 109 -7.76 8.98 -10.25
C GLN A 109 -8.41 7.87 -9.41
N ASN A 110 -7.86 7.59 -8.22
CA ASN A 110 -8.43 6.59 -7.34
C ASN A 110 -9.72 7.08 -6.67
N ASP A 111 -9.77 8.37 -6.31
CA ASP A 111 -10.98 9.01 -5.77
C ASP A 111 -12.13 8.92 -6.78
N ASP A 112 -11.91 9.31 -8.02
CA ASP A 112 -12.87 9.21 -9.12
C ASP A 112 -13.35 7.77 -9.38
N ALA A 113 -12.45 6.80 -9.21
CA ALA A 113 -12.80 5.40 -9.36
C ALA A 113 -13.68 4.88 -8.20
N LEU A 114 -13.55 5.42 -7.00
CA LEU A 114 -14.19 4.92 -5.80
C LEU A 114 -15.43 5.72 -5.39
N ASN A 115 -15.52 7.01 -5.69
CA ASN A 115 -16.62 7.91 -5.27
C ASN A 115 -18.00 7.49 -5.81
N LYS A 116 -18.04 6.68 -6.85
CA LYS A 116 -19.30 6.08 -7.38
C LYS A 116 -19.92 5.04 -6.45
N TYR A 117 -19.21 4.57 -5.44
CA TYR A 117 -19.72 3.61 -4.46
C TYR A 117 -20.27 4.35 -3.24
N SER A 118 -21.48 4.02 -2.81
CA SER A 118 -22.17 4.69 -1.69
C SER A 118 -21.46 4.58 -0.34
N ASN A 119 -20.60 3.60 -0.19
CA ASN A 119 -19.79 3.35 1.00
C ASN A 119 -18.35 3.90 0.90
N TYR A 120 -18.04 4.67 -0.14
CA TYR A 120 -16.77 5.40 -0.21
C TYR A 120 -16.74 6.49 0.87
N ARG A 121 -15.57 6.72 1.43
CA ARG A 121 -15.26 7.78 2.39
C ARG A 121 -13.93 8.40 2.03
N SER A 122 -13.76 9.69 2.27
CA SER A 122 -12.52 10.44 2.06
C SER A 122 -11.43 10.04 3.07
N LEU A 123 -11.25 8.74 3.23
CA LEU A 123 -10.22 8.12 4.04
C LEU A 123 -9.05 7.74 3.14
N PHE A 124 -7.84 8.03 3.58
CA PHE A 124 -6.65 7.71 2.82
C PHE A 124 -5.69 6.83 3.64
N ALA A 125 -5.03 5.90 2.98
CA ALA A 125 -3.92 5.17 3.55
C ALA A 125 -2.76 5.17 2.55
N PHE A 126 -1.57 5.56 3.00
CA PHE A 126 -0.40 5.45 2.14
C PHE A 126 -0.06 3.99 1.83
N PRO A 127 0.26 3.64 0.58
CA PRO A 127 0.93 2.40 0.27
C PRO A 127 2.20 2.26 1.13
N PHE A 128 2.45 1.04 1.65
CA PHE A 128 3.53 0.72 2.60
C PHE A 128 3.45 1.44 3.96
N GLY A 129 2.89 2.63 4.04
CA GLY A 129 2.40 3.32 5.24
C GLY A 129 3.44 3.79 6.25
N GLN A 130 4.74 3.66 6.01
CA GLN A 130 5.78 4.06 6.95
C GLN A 130 6.22 5.51 6.67
N PRO A 131 6.11 6.43 7.66
CA PRO A 131 6.66 7.78 7.53
C PRO A 131 8.15 7.75 7.21
N ASP A 132 8.61 8.75 6.47
CA ASP A 132 9.99 8.98 6.07
C ASP A 132 10.62 7.92 5.15
N THR A 133 9.98 6.76 4.98
CA THR A 133 10.42 5.71 4.07
C THR A 133 9.47 5.46 2.90
N SER A 134 8.18 5.70 3.05
CA SER A 134 7.20 5.54 1.98
C SER A 134 6.42 6.82 1.67
N PHE A 135 6.35 7.77 2.59
CA PHE A 135 5.75 9.07 2.40
C PHE A 135 6.36 10.11 3.35
N SER A 136 6.21 11.40 3.04
CA SER A 136 6.58 12.51 3.91
C SER A 136 5.35 13.19 4.53
N LEU A 137 5.54 13.87 5.67
CA LEU A 137 4.48 14.69 6.28
C LEU A 137 4.01 15.82 5.35
N ARG A 138 4.89 16.33 4.48
CA ARG A 138 4.53 17.32 3.48
C ARG A 138 3.52 16.75 2.46
N GLN A 139 3.76 15.54 1.96
CA GLN A 139 2.84 14.86 1.06
C GLN A 139 1.50 14.56 1.72
N ALA A 140 1.51 14.19 2.99
CA ALA A 140 0.27 14.04 3.75
C ALA A 140 -0.50 15.37 3.87
N GLY A 141 0.21 16.49 4.05
CA GLY A 141 -0.39 17.84 4.02
C GLY A 141 -1.08 18.12 2.69
N LEU A 142 -0.43 17.82 1.56
CA LEU A 142 -1.05 17.98 0.23
C LEU A 142 -2.33 17.17 0.07
N LEU A 143 -2.36 15.94 0.57
CA LEU A 143 -3.55 15.10 0.48
C LEU A 143 -4.68 15.57 1.39
N PHE A 144 -4.39 16.20 2.53
CA PHE A 144 -5.43 16.87 3.32
C PHE A 144 -6.01 18.08 2.59
N ASP A 145 -5.18 18.87 1.93
CA ASP A 145 -5.62 20.02 1.15
C ASP A 145 -6.45 19.58 -0.07
N GLU A 146 -6.18 18.38 -0.63
CA GLU A 146 -6.92 17.78 -1.74
C GLU A 146 -8.21 17.09 -1.31
N GLY A 147 -8.46 16.93 0.00
CA GLY A 147 -9.75 16.47 0.51
C GLY A 147 -9.74 15.17 1.29
N ALA A 148 -8.60 14.63 1.67
CA ALA A 148 -8.55 13.52 2.60
C ALA A 148 -8.99 13.97 4.01
N ASP A 149 -10.02 13.34 4.58
CA ASP A 149 -10.49 13.63 5.92
C ASP A 149 -9.57 13.06 7.00
N PHE A 150 -9.09 11.83 6.79
CA PHE A 150 -8.18 11.13 7.67
C PHE A 150 -7.13 10.37 6.87
N ILE A 151 -5.90 10.31 7.42
CA ILE A 151 -4.80 9.54 6.85
C ILE A 151 -4.38 8.44 7.81
N PHE A 152 -4.39 7.19 7.31
CA PHE A 152 -3.93 6.02 8.04
C PHE A 152 -2.48 5.73 7.72
N THR A 153 -1.66 5.67 8.77
CA THR A 153 -0.23 5.33 8.68
C THR A 153 0.02 3.85 9.04
N GLY A 154 1.20 3.33 8.69
CA GLY A 154 1.67 2.00 9.09
C GLY A 154 2.37 1.97 10.44
N CYS A 155 2.42 3.09 11.18
CA CYS A 155 3.00 3.12 12.51
C CYS A 155 2.19 2.25 13.46
N SER A 156 2.88 1.32 14.11
CA SER A 156 2.24 0.42 15.09
C SER A 156 2.09 1.12 16.44
N GLU A 157 1.28 2.18 16.47
CA GLU A 157 1.05 3.00 17.66
C GLU A 157 -0.43 3.04 18.01
N VAL A 158 -0.72 3.32 19.28
CA VAL A 158 -2.09 3.52 19.76
C VAL A 158 -2.48 4.98 19.56
N ASN A 159 -3.63 5.22 18.95
CA ASN A 159 -4.17 6.56 18.77
C ASN A 159 -4.67 7.10 20.14
N THR A 160 -3.98 8.08 20.68
CA THR A 160 -4.30 8.70 21.98
C THR A 160 -4.96 10.08 21.83
N ASP A 161 -4.75 10.74 20.69
CA ASP A 161 -5.37 12.02 20.38
C ASP A 161 -6.59 11.81 19.48
N ASN A 162 -7.77 12.07 20.04
CA ASN A 162 -9.04 11.95 19.32
C ASN A 162 -9.32 13.11 18.34
N LYS A 163 -8.44 14.11 18.28
CA LYS A 163 -8.50 15.22 17.32
C LYS A 163 -7.52 15.05 16.16
N SER A 164 -6.62 14.10 16.26
CA SER A 164 -5.67 13.82 15.18
C SER A 164 -6.41 13.36 13.93
N LYS A 165 -6.04 13.92 12.80
CA LYS A 165 -6.42 13.43 11.48
C LYS A 165 -5.47 12.30 10.98
N TYR A 166 -4.35 12.09 11.65
CA TYR A 166 -3.47 10.95 11.45
C TYR A 166 -3.88 9.82 12.39
N LEU A 167 -4.15 8.67 11.81
CA LEU A 167 -4.55 7.47 12.55
C LEU A 167 -3.52 6.37 12.30
N HIS A 168 -2.94 5.88 13.36
CA HIS A 168 -1.99 4.78 13.31
C HIS A 168 -2.73 3.44 13.27
N ARG A 169 -2.18 2.50 12.50
CA ARG A 169 -2.72 1.13 12.39
C ARG A 169 -1.80 0.15 13.09
N ILE A 170 -2.36 -0.70 13.93
CA ILE A 170 -1.64 -1.83 14.50
C ILE A 170 -1.86 -3.02 13.56
N PRO A 171 -0.82 -3.53 12.89
CA PRO A 171 -0.97 -4.67 12.01
C PRO A 171 -1.28 -5.92 12.84
N LEU A 172 -2.30 -6.64 12.43
CA LEU A 172 -2.57 -7.98 12.93
C LEU A 172 -1.84 -9.00 12.05
N THR A 173 -1.17 -9.94 12.67
CA THR A 173 -0.40 -10.99 12.00
C THR A 173 -1.08 -12.35 12.22
N ASN A 174 -0.59 -13.40 11.59
CA ASN A 174 -1.06 -14.77 11.80
C ASN A 174 -0.92 -15.27 13.25
N PHE A 175 -0.20 -14.54 14.10
CA PHE A 175 -0.11 -14.81 15.54
C PHE A 175 -1.25 -14.16 16.35
N ASN A 176 -2.08 -13.33 15.71
CA ASN A 176 -3.24 -12.70 16.35
C ASN A 176 -4.51 -13.52 16.07
N ASP A 177 -4.50 -14.78 16.46
CA ASP A 177 -5.54 -15.78 16.24
C ASP A 177 -6.62 -15.79 17.33
N SER A 178 -6.43 -15.02 18.40
CA SER A 178 -7.33 -14.92 19.55
C SER A 178 -7.50 -13.48 20.01
N GLU A 179 -8.61 -13.21 20.70
CA GLU A 179 -8.86 -11.92 21.32
C GLU A 179 -7.72 -11.51 22.26
N SER A 180 -7.19 -12.44 23.04
CA SER A 180 -6.08 -12.20 23.96
C SER A 180 -4.80 -11.76 23.24
N SER A 181 -4.48 -12.37 22.10
CA SER A 181 -3.31 -12.01 21.30
C SER A 181 -3.45 -10.64 20.65
N ILE A 182 -4.67 -10.26 20.26
CA ILE A 182 -4.98 -8.92 19.75
C ILE A 182 -4.78 -7.87 20.85
N TRP A 183 -5.35 -8.10 22.02
CA TRP A 183 -5.19 -7.22 23.20
C TRP A 183 -3.74 -7.09 23.61
N PHE A 184 -2.98 -8.18 23.60
CA PHE A 184 -1.55 -8.13 23.89
C PHE A 184 -0.78 -7.27 22.89
N SER A 185 -1.09 -7.35 21.60
CA SER A 185 -0.50 -6.51 20.56
C SER A 185 -0.80 -5.03 20.79
N ILE A 186 -2.03 -4.69 21.16
CA ILE A 186 -2.43 -3.32 21.50
C ILE A 186 -1.66 -2.81 22.70
N LEU A 187 -1.62 -3.59 23.81
CA LEU A 187 -0.91 -3.21 25.03
C LEU A 187 0.59 -3.02 24.80
N ARG A 188 1.23 -3.90 24.06
CA ARG A 188 2.65 -3.79 23.72
C ARG A 188 2.96 -2.49 22.96
N ASN A 189 2.09 -2.11 22.03
CA ASN A 189 2.27 -0.87 21.26
C ASN A 189 1.93 0.38 22.10
N SER A 190 1.03 0.27 23.08
CA SER A 190 0.77 1.36 24.04
C SER A 190 1.97 1.65 24.94
N LEU A 191 2.72 0.63 25.34
CA LEU A 191 3.89 0.78 26.22
C LEU A 191 5.09 1.44 25.52
N LYS A 192 5.17 1.40 24.18
CA LYS A 192 6.22 2.10 23.43
C LYS A 192 6.11 3.63 23.53
N ILE A 193 4.96 4.16 23.92
CA ILE A 193 4.72 5.60 24.07
C ILE A 193 5.28 6.11 25.42
N ILE A 194 5.59 5.22 26.35
CA ILE A 194 6.00 5.55 27.73
C ILE A 194 7.52 5.44 27.90
N ALA A 195 8.24 4.90 26.92
CA ALA A 195 9.69 4.73 26.91
C ALA A 195 10.38 5.82 26.07
#